data_826df2a8b9a8f0ba4a59ed8a26b5d221
#
_entry.id   826df2a8b9a8f0ba4a59ed8a26b5d221
#
_cell.length_a   1.000
_cell.length_b   1.000
_cell.length_c   1.000
_cell.angle_alpha   90.00
_cell.angle_beta   90.00
_cell.angle_gamma   90.00
#
_symmetry.space_group_name_H-M   'P 1'
#
loop_
_entity.id
_entity.type
_entity.pdbx_description
1 polymer ?
#
loop_
_entity_poly.entity_id
_entity_poly.type
_entity_poly.pdbx_seq_one_letter_code
_entity_poly.pdbx_strand_id
1 'polypeptide(L)'
;DKGQNVIGVEDSGHIVLSSPCKDGSRCLVGDGVASMLAVLCANSVNNGISPFEKGYKIRNSIFPSERSKWNGKNELSALITDLAKQSLGDLTVSGLEGEENLLMLEKEGISIGIRNSGTQAKTNVSLRVSPGIDPGIAIAVVEKITDKLSEELLVK
;
A
#
# COMPACT_ATOMS: atom_id res chain seq x y z
N ASP A 1 -6.21 -25.63 -0.93
CA ASP A 1 -5.22 -26.08 0.08
C ASP A 1 -5.89 -26.20 1.44
N LYS A 2 -6.23 -27.46 1.81
CA LYS A 2 -6.78 -27.77 3.12
C LYS A 2 -5.67 -27.66 4.17
N GLY A 3 -5.60 -26.55 4.89
CA GLY A 3 -4.72 -26.45 6.05
C GLY A 3 -3.89 -25.18 6.18
N GLN A 4 -3.88 -24.28 5.22
CA GLN A 4 -3.14 -23.02 5.37
C GLN A 4 -3.94 -22.02 6.22
N ASN A 5 -3.32 -21.52 7.27
CA ASN A 5 -3.82 -20.37 8.00
C ASN A 5 -3.52 -19.12 7.19
N VAL A 6 -4.55 -18.50 6.63
CA VAL A 6 -4.45 -17.24 5.90
C VAL A 6 -4.76 -16.11 6.87
N ILE A 7 -3.88 -15.12 6.90
CA ILE A 7 -4.08 -13.86 7.63
C ILE A 7 -3.99 -12.73 6.61
N GLY A 8 -5.07 -11.98 6.48
CA GLY A 8 -5.11 -10.75 5.69
C GLY A 8 -4.98 -9.54 6.60
N VAL A 9 -4.20 -8.55 6.20
CA VAL A 9 -4.07 -7.29 6.93
C VAL A 9 -4.18 -6.11 5.97
N GLU A 10 -4.83 -5.05 6.42
CA GLU A 10 -4.94 -3.79 5.69
C GLU A 10 -4.21 -2.67 6.42
N ASP A 11 -3.77 -1.66 5.68
CA ASP A 11 -3.17 -0.44 6.26
C ASP A 11 -4.12 0.31 7.21
N SER A 12 -5.42 0.12 7.05
CA SER A 12 -6.48 0.65 7.94
C SER A 12 -6.52 -0.02 9.31
N GLY A 13 -5.76 -1.10 9.51
CA GLY A 13 -5.72 -1.89 10.74
C GLY A 13 -6.73 -3.03 10.80
N HIS A 14 -7.48 -3.27 9.71
CA HIS A 14 -8.33 -4.45 9.61
C HIS A 14 -7.49 -5.71 9.48
N ILE A 15 -7.82 -6.71 10.28
CA ILE A 15 -7.20 -8.04 10.26
C ILE A 15 -8.29 -9.05 9.92
N VAL A 16 -8.02 -9.88 8.93
CA VAL A 16 -8.90 -10.98 8.51
C VAL A 16 -8.23 -12.29 8.89
N LEU A 17 -8.91 -13.10 9.66
CA LEU A 17 -8.44 -14.39 10.14
C LEU A 17 -9.21 -15.54 9.49
N SER A 18 -8.52 -16.65 9.24
CA SER A 18 -9.17 -17.88 8.81
C SER A 18 -9.86 -18.56 10.01
N SER A 19 -11.17 -18.68 9.97
CA SER A 19 -12.01 -19.29 11.01
C SER A 19 -12.68 -20.56 10.53
N PRO A 20 -12.79 -21.61 11.37
CA PRO A 20 -13.51 -22.82 11.00
C PRO A 20 -15.02 -22.60 11.00
N CYS A 21 -15.71 -23.11 9.98
CA CYS A 21 -17.15 -23.15 9.90
C CYS A 21 -17.70 -24.46 10.48
N LYS A 22 -19.00 -24.48 10.82
CA LYS A 22 -19.66 -25.68 11.41
C LYS A 22 -19.66 -26.90 10.48
N ASP A 23 -19.60 -26.68 9.18
CA ASP A 23 -19.55 -27.71 8.14
C ASP A 23 -18.13 -28.23 7.85
N GLY A 24 -17.13 -27.79 8.62
CA GLY A 24 -15.72 -28.13 8.43
C GLY A 24 -14.99 -27.32 7.36
N SER A 25 -15.69 -26.41 6.66
CA SER A 25 -15.06 -25.45 5.76
C SER A 25 -14.35 -24.34 6.55
N ARG A 26 -13.63 -23.48 5.87
CA ARG A 26 -13.03 -22.27 6.46
C ARG A 26 -13.59 -21.03 5.79
N CYS A 27 -13.85 -20.01 6.58
CA CYS A 27 -14.20 -18.67 6.10
C CYS A 27 -13.16 -17.65 6.55
N LEU A 28 -13.07 -16.56 5.83
CA LEU A 28 -12.24 -15.41 6.21
C LEU A 28 -13.14 -14.41 6.94
N VAL A 29 -12.80 -14.10 8.17
CA VAL A 29 -13.61 -13.23 9.05
C VAL A 29 -12.78 -12.06 9.54
N GLY A 30 -13.32 -10.86 9.35
CA GLY A 30 -12.82 -9.64 9.97
C GLY A 30 -13.44 -9.46 11.36
N ASP A 31 -12.93 -10.17 12.37
CA ASP A 31 -13.39 -10.09 13.76
C ASP A 31 -12.40 -9.29 14.60
N GLY A 32 -12.82 -8.11 15.05
CA GLY A 32 -11.98 -7.23 15.86
C GLY A 32 -11.59 -7.82 17.21
N VAL A 33 -12.46 -8.62 17.84
CA VAL A 33 -12.18 -9.27 19.14
C VAL A 33 -11.15 -10.38 18.95
N ALA A 34 -11.36 -11.25 17.94
CA ALA A 34 -10.41 -12.31 17.62
C ALA A 34 -9.04 -11.74 17.23
N SER A 35 -9.02 -10.65 16.45
CA SER A 35 -7.81 -9.94 16.07
C SER A 35 -7.08 -9.35 17.28
N MET A 36 -7.80 -8.72 18.20
CA MET A 36 -7.23 -8.18 19.43
C MET A 36 -6.61 -9.30 20.29
N LEU A 37 -7.32 -10.40 20.48
CA LEU A 37 -6.81 -11.54 21.24
C LEU A 37 -5.56 -12.14 20.59
N ALA A 38 -5.54 -12.28 19.26
CA ALA A 38 -4.37 -12.78 18.53
C ALA A 38 -3.15 -11.87 18.73
N VAL A 39 -3.34 -10.54 18.65
CA VAL A 39 -2.27 -9.55 18.89
C VAL A 39 -1.78 -9.60 20.34
N LEU A 40 -2.70 -9.70 21.32
CA LEU A 40 -2.32 -9.81 22.74
C LEU A 40 -1.53 -11.09 23.01
N CYS A 41 -1.96 -12.23 22.44
CA CYS A 41 -1.22 -13.48 22.56
C CYS A 41 0.18 -13.38 21.94
N ALA A 42 0.28 -12.85 20.71
CA ALA A 42 1.56 -12.65 20.06
C ALA A 42 2.50 -11.73 20.85
N ASN A 43 1.95 -10.65 21.41
CA ASN A 43 2.70 -9.71 22.24
C ASN A 43 3.19 -10.35 23.56
N SER A 44 2.36 -11.19 24.17
CA SER A 44 2.72 -11.95 25.38
C SER A 44 3.85 -12.95 25.09
N VAL A 45 3.79 -13.68 23.99
CA VAL A 45 4.84 -14.64 23.58
C VAL A 45 6.16 -13.93 23.32
N ASN A 46 6.13 -12.72 22.78
CA ASN A 46 7.31 -11.91 22.47
C ASN A 46 7.73 -10.97 23.63
N ASN A 47 7.19 -11.15 24.82
CA ASN A 47 7.48 -10.29 25.99
C ASN A 47 7.27 -8.78 25.72
N GLY A 48 6.28 -8.45 24.89
CA GLY A 48 5.98 -7.07 24.52
C GLY A 48 6.94 -6.46 23.50
N ILE A 49 7.91 -7.22 22.99
CA ILE A 49 8.88 -6.74 22.01
C ILE A 49 8.39 -7.07 20.61
N SER A 50 8.30 -6.06 19.73
CA SER A 50 8.02 -6.29 18.32
C SER A 50 9.18 -7.03 17.66
N PRO A 51 8.94 -8.19 17.00
CA PRO A 51 9.98 -8.89 16.26
C PRO A 51 10.35 -8.17 14.93
N PHE A 52 9.65 -7.08 14.59
CA PHE A 52 9.85 -6.35 13.36
C PHE A 52 10.48 -4.99 13.62
N GLU A 53 11.49 -4.68 12.86
CA GLU A 53 12.01 -3.31 12.80
C GLU A 53 10.99 -2.39 12.13
N LYS A 54 10.94 -1.15 12.60
CA LYS A 54 10.00 -0.16 12.08
C LYS A 54 10.56 0.52 10.84
N GLY A 55 9.94 0.28 9.69
CA GLY A 55 10.17 1.05 8.48
C GLY A 55 9.41 2.39 8.47
N TYR A 56 9.54 3.13 7.38
CA TYR A 56 8.82 4.38 7.16
C TYR A 56 7.68 4.20 6.17
N LYS A 57 6.54 4.83 6.43
CA LYS A 57 5.41 4.89 5.49
C LYS A 57 4.73 6.25 5.50
N ILE A 58 4.27 6.68 4.32
CA ILE A 58 3.43 7.86 4.14
C ILE A 58 2.39 7.56 3.06
N ARG A 59 1.23 8.19 3.17
CA ARG A 59 0.19 8.18 2.14
C ARG A 59 -0.35 9.59 1.94
N ASN A 60 -0.24 10.09 0.72
CA ASN A 60 -0.86 11.32 0.28
C ASN A 60 -2.12 10.98 -0.54
N SER A 61 -3.13 11.82 -0.46
CA SER A 61 -4.38 11.63 -1.21
C SER A 61 -4.72 12.91 -1.95
N ILE A 62 -4.98 12.80 -3.24
CA ILE A 62 -5.51 13.87 -4.08
C ILE A 62 -7.03 13.74 -4.06
N PHE A 63 -7.72 14.74 -3.53
CA PHE A 63 -9.17 14.71 -3.37
C PHE A 63 -9.75 16.13 -3.49
N PRO A 64 -10.82 16.35 -4.28
CA PRO A 64 -11.43 15.39 -5.22
C PRO A 64 -10.55 15.17 -6.45
N SER A 65 -10.49 13.93 -6.95
CA SER A 65 -9.65 13.55 -8.08
C SER A 65 -10.49 13.08 -9.27
N GLU A 66 -10.15 13.54 -10.47
CA GLU A 66 -10.70 13.05 -11.74
C GLU A 66 -10.05 11.71 -12.12
N ARG A 67 -10.58 10.63 -11.54
CA ARG A 67 -9.99 9.28 -11.64
C ARG A 67 -9.87 8.74 -13.07
N SER A 68 -10.69 9.23 -14.01
CA SER A 68 -10.64 8.83 -15.42
C SER A 68 -9.32 9.19 -16.10
N LYS A 69 -8.63 10.19 -15.59
CA LYS A 69 -7.31 10.61 -16.09
C LYS A 69 -6.15 9.73 -15.62
N TRP A 70 -6.38 8.80 -14.68
CA TRP A 70 -5.37 7.89 -14.15
C TRP A 70 -5.77 6.44 -14.34
N ASN A 71 -4.92 5.66 -15.03
CA ASN A 71 -5.12 4.22 -15.21
C ASN A 71 -3.83 3.39 -14.97
N GLY A 72 -2.77 4.00 -14.42
CA GLY A 72 -1.52 3.31 -14.14
C GLY A 72 -0.66 2.94 -15.37
N LYS A 73 -1.14 3.20 -16.60
CA LYS A 73 -0.47 2.79 -17.86
C LYS A 73 -0.47 3.87 -18.95
N ASN A 74 -1.06 5.04 -18.68
CA ASN A 74 -1.16 6.13 -19.63
C ASN A 74 0.08 7.04 -19.63
N GLU A 75 0.06 8.09 -20.47
CA GLU A 75 1.15 9.06 -20.59
C GLU A 75 1.51 9.71 -19.23
N LEU A 76 0.50 10.00 -18.41
CA LEU A 76 0.73 10.53 -17.06
C LEU A 76 1.51 9.53 -16.18
N SER A 77 1.21 8.24 -16.30
CA SER A 77 1.95 7.19 -15.59
C SER A 77 3.41 7.09 -16.06
N ALA A 78 3.66 7.26 -17.36
CA ALA A 78 5.00 7.32 -17.93
C ALA A 78 5.77 8.54 -17.38
N LEU A 79 5.16 9.71 -17.39
CA LEU A 79 5.73 10.94 -16.85
C LEU A 79 6.11 10.78 -15.36
N ILE A 80 5.23 10.20 -14.54
CA ILE A 80 5.48 9.95 -13.13
C ILE A 80 6.62 8.94 -12.93
N THR A 81 6.68 7.91 -13.77
CA THR A 81 7.78 6.93 -13.74
C THR A 81 9.12 7.60 -14.04
N ASP A 82 9.18 8.45 -15.05
CA ASP A 82 10.40 9.17 -15.43
C ASP A 82 10.84 10.14 -14.32
N LEU A 83 9.89 10.85 -13.72
CA LEU A 83 10.15 11.73 -12.58
C LEU A 83 10.76 10.95 -11.40
N ALA A 84 10.24 9.77 -11.09
CA ALA A 84 10.79 8.93 -10.04
C ALA A 84 12.20 8.42 -10.40
N LYS A 85 12.41 7.97 -11.64
CA LYS A 85 13.72 7.50 -12.13
C LYS A 85 14.81 8.57 -12.08
N GLN A 86 14.48 9.82 -12.36
CA GLN A 86 15.46 10.93 -12.28
C GLN A 86 16.09 11.09 -10.90
N SER A 87 15.36 10.78 -9.84
CA SER A 87 15.83 10.96 -8.45
C SER A 87 16.28 9.66 -7.80
N LEU A 88 15.61 8.55 -8.11
CA LEU A 88 15.87 7.24 -7.48
C LEU A 88 16.75 6.33 -8.36
N GLY A 89 16.96 6.67 -9.64
CA GLY A 89 17.66 5.81 -10.61
C GLY A 89 16.77 4.70 -11.12
N ASP A 90 17.36 3.54 -11.43
CA ASP A 90 16.62 2.40 -11.99
C ASP A 90 15.56 1.89 -11.01
N LEU A 91 14.34 1.76 -11.52
CA LEU A 91 13.17 1.27 -10.82
C LEU A 91 12.54 0.12 -11.58
N THR A 92 12.09 -0.89 -10.86
CA THR A 92 11.16 -1.88 -11.38
C THR A 92 9.78 -1.27 -11.43
N VAL A 93 9.15 -1.32 -12.59
CA VAL A 93 7.77 -0.85 -12.82
C VAL A 93 6.88 -2.07 -12.90
N SER A 94 5.89 -2.15 -12.03
CA SER A 94 4.98 -3.28 -11.97
C SER A 94 3.54 -2.83 -11.71
N GLY A 95 2.61 -3.76 -11.84
CA GLY A 95 1.23 -3.66 -11.42
C GLY A 95 0.83 -4.91 -10.65
N LEU A 96 -0.41 -4.98 -10.24
CA LEU A 96 -0.96 -6.17 -9.59
C LEU A 96 -2.13 -6.70 -10.43
N GLU A 97 -2.18 -8.00 -10.64
CA GLU A 97 -3.30 -8.64 -11.34
C GLU A 97 -4.62 -8.33 -10.61
N GLY A 98 -5.62 -7.87 -11.37
CA GLY A 98 -6.91 -7.42 -10.82
C GLY A 98 -6.94 -5.96 -10.34
N GLU A 99 -5.80 -5.24 -10.34
CA GLU A 99 -5.69 -3.83 -9.95
C GLU A 99 -5.22 -2.97 -11.13
N GLU A 100 -6.09 -2.78 -12.13
CA GLU A 100 -5.74 -2.13 -13.40
C GLU A 100 -5.24 -0.69 -13.28
N ASN A 101 -5.65 0.02 -12.21
CA ASN A 101 -5.30 1.42 -11.96
C ASN A 101 -4.11 1.59 -11.00
N LEU A 102 -3.38 0.51 -10.72
CA LEU A 102 -2.22 0.53 -9.84
C LEU A 102 -0.93 0.64 -10.66
N LEU A 103 -0.11 1.61 -10.31
CA LEU A 103 1.30 1.71 -10.71
C LEU A 103 2.16 1.47 -9.46
N MET A 104 3.06 0.50 -9.54
CA MET A 104 4.07 0.24 -8.52
C MET A 104 5.45 0.59 -9.08
N LEU A 105 6.20 1.39 -8.34
CA LEU A 105 7.58 1.76 -8.63
C LEU A 105 8.43 1.25 -7.47
N GLU A 106 9.34 0.32 -7.76
CA GLU A 106 10.07 -0.41 -6.73
C GLU A 106 11.57 -0.35 -6.97
N LYS A 107 12.30 -0.11 -5.90
CA LYS A 107 13.74 -0.22 -5.79
C LYS A 107 14.03 -0.90 -4.45
N GLU A 108 15.20 -1.52 -4.31
CA GLU A 108 15.57 -2.24 -3.09
C GLU A 108 15.20 -1.44 -1.83
N GLY A 109 14.23 -1.98 -1.08
CA GLY A 109 13.72 -1.41 0.15
C GLY A 109 12.84 -0.16 0.03
N ILE A 110 12.54 0.32 -1.18
CA ILE A 110 11.64 1.45 -1.44
C ILE A 110 10.52 0.98 -2.36
N SER A 111 9.27 1.27 -1.99
CA SER A 111 8.10 0.98 -2.81
C SER A 111 7.15 2.17 -2.83
N ILE A 112 6.84 2.66 -4.03
CA ILE A 112 5.88 3.73 -4.27
C ILE A 112 4.70 3.14 -5.04
N GLY A 113 3.51 3.23 -4.47
CA GLY A 113 2.28 2.76 -5.10
C GLY A 113 1.33 3.93 -5.38
N ILE A 114 0.82 4.02 -6.60
CA ILE A 114 -0.14 5.05 -7.01
C ILE A 114 -1.38 4.36 -7.54
N ARG A 115 -2.55 4.65 -6.95
CA ARG A 115 -3.81 4.04 -7.40
C ARG A 115 -5.03 4.90 -7.10
N ASN A 116 -6.05 4.74 -7.91
CA ASN A 116 -7.38 5.26 -7.62
C ASN A 116 -8.04 4.52 -6.44
N SER A 117 -8.79 5.23 -5.62
CA SER A 117 -9.67 4.60 -4.64
C SER A 117 -10.84 3.91 -5.33
N GLY A 118 -11.20 2.71 -4.89
CA GLY A 118 -12.37 1.99 -5.40
C GLY A 118 -13.70 2.66 -5.06
N THR A 119 -13.78 3.37 -3.94
CA THR A 119 -15.03 3.87 -3.35
C THR A 119 -15.19 5.39 -3.35
N GLN A 120 -14.11 6.14 -3.48
CA GLN A 120 -14.11 7.60 -3.39
C GLN A 120 -13.45 8.24 -4.62
N ALA A 121 -13.80 9.50 -4.90
CA ALA A 121 -13.18 10.29 -5.96
C ALA A 121 -11.79 10.77 -5.54
N LYS A 122 -10.87 9.85 -5.27
CA LYS A 122 -9.49 10.16 -4.86
C LYS A 122 -8.45 9.24 -5.50
N THR A 123 -7.26 9.78 -5.69
CA THR A 123 -6.06 9.05 -6.09
C THR A 123 -5.06 9.08 -4.93
N ASN A 124 -4.54 7.94 -4.56
CA ASN A 124 -3.59 7.80 -3.46
C ASN A 124 -2.18 7.59 -3.99
N VAL A 125 -1.22 8.24 -3.35
CA VAL A 125 0.23 8.00 -3.50
C VAL A 125 0.74 7.47 -2.17
N SER A 126 1.26 6.27 -2.16
CA SER A 126 1.75 5.59 -0.95
C SER A 126 3.24 5.32 -1.08
N LEU A 127 4.00 5.58 -0.03
CA LEU A 127 5.41 5.24 0.10
C LEU A 127 5.59 4.23 1.22
N ARG A 128 6.43 3.24 0.99
CA ARG A 128 6.97 2.36 2.02
C ARG A 128 8.48 2.28 1.85
N VAL A 129 9.19 2.43 2.96
CA VAL A 129 10.65 2.30 3.02
C VAL A 129 11.00 1.28 4.10
N SER A 130 11.83 0.32 3.75
CA SER A 130 12.29 -0.73 4.65
C SER A 130 13.13 -0.15 5.80
N PRO A 131 13.17 -0.85 6.95
CA PRO A 131 14.06 -0.47 8.04
C PRO A 131 15.51 -0.31 7.58
N GLY A 132 16.21 0.65 8.19
CA GLY A 132 17.63 0.90 7.90
C GLY A 132 17.91 1.74 6.65
N ILE A 133 16.89 2.08 5.86
CA ILE A 133 17.03 2.94 4.68
C ILE A 133 16.56 4.36 5.02
N ASP A 134 17.38 5.36 4.65
CA ASP A 134 17.00 6.77 4.78
C ASP A 134 15.82 7.11 3.83
N PRO A 135 14.68 7.53 4.34
CA PRO A 135 13.51 7.82 3.52
C PRO A 135 13.58 9.20 2.82
N GLY A 136 14.57 10.04 3.10
CA GLY A 136 14.59 11.45 2.69
C GLY A 136 14.39 11.67 1.20
N ILE A 137 15.16 10.98 0.36
CA ILE A 137 15.05 11.10 -1.10
C ILE A 137 13.67 10.57 -1.58
N ALA A 138 13.21 9.44 -1.03
CA ALA A 138 11.93 8.86 -1.42
C ALA A 138 10.73 9.75 -1.03
N ILE A 139 10.81 10.43 0.11
CA ILE A 139 9.81 11.43 0.53
C ILE A 139 9.75 12.56 -0.47
N ALA A 140 10.89 13.17 -0.82
CA ALA A 140 10.94 14.26 -1.78
C ALA A 140 10.41 13.87 -3.16
N VAL A 141 10.64 12.62 -3.59
CA VAL A 141 10.07 12.09 -4.83
C VAL A 141 8.55 11.97 -4.74
N VAL A 142 8.02 11.43 -3.64
CA VAL A 142 6.57 11.29 -3.44
C VAL A 142 5.87 12.65 -3.36
N GLU A 143 6.49 13.66 -2.77
CA GLU A 143 5.98 15.03 -2.77
C GLU A 143 5.87 15.57 -4.21
N LYS A 144 6.93 15.48 -5.01
CA LYS A 144 6.91 15.90 -6.42
C LYS A 144 5.87 15.14 -7.26
N ILE A 145 5.74 13.83 -7.02
CA ILE A 145 4.71 13.01 -7.67
C ILE A 145 3.31 13.50 -7.29
N THR A 146 3.10 13.75 -5.98
CA THR A 146 1.81 14.21 -5.47
C THR A 146 1.44 15.58 -6.05
N ASP A 147 2.38 16.51 -6.12
CA ASP A 147 2.20 17.83 -6.71
C ASP A 147 1.83 17.71 -8.18
N LYS A 148 2.60 16.94 -8.96
CA LYS A 148 2.33 16.73 -10.39
C LYS A 148 0.98 16.08 -10.64
N LEU A 149 0.62 15.06 -9.88
CA LEU A 149 -0.69 14.43 -9.98
C LEU A 149 -1.82 15.39 -9.55
N SER A 150 -1.59 16.25 -8.58
CA SER A 150 -2.56 17.26 -8.15
C SER A 150 -2.85 18.27 -9.25
N GLU A 151 -1.83 18.73 -9.98
CA GLU A 151 -2.00 19.62 -11.13
C GLU A 151 -2.92 19.02 -12.21
N GLU A 152 -2.80 17.71 -12.47
CA GLU A 152 -3.49 17.02 -13.55
C GLU A 152 -4.87 16.45 -13.15
N LEU A 153 -4.99 15.99 -11.90
CA LEU A 153 -6.15 15.22 -11.45
C LEU A 153 -7.10 15.99 -10.54
N LEU A 154 -6.65 17.08 -9.90
CA LEU A 154 -7.52 17.81 -8.98
C LEU A 154 -8.70 18.43 -9.74
N VAL A 155 -9.91 18.13 -9.30
CA VAL A 155 -11.13 18.76 -9.83
C VAL A 155 -11.17 20.20 -9.33
N LYS A 156 -11.19 21.16 -10.27
CA LYS A 156 -11.27 22.60 -9.98
C LYS A 156 -12.70 23.04 -9.74
#